data_33818bfaf560ed5816c86c6259dab402
#
_entry.id   33818bfaf560ed5816c86c6259dab402
#
_cell.length_a   1.000
_cell.length_b   1.000
_cell.length_c   1.000
_cell.angle_alpha   90.00
_cell.angle_beta   90.00
_cell.angle_gamma   90.00
#
_symmetry.space_group_name_H-M   'P 1'
#
loop_
_entity.id
_entity.type
_entity.pdbx_description
1 polymer ?
#
loop_
_entity_poly.entity_id
_entity_poly.type
_entity_poly.pdbx_seq_one_letter_code
_entity_poly.pdbx_strand_id
1 'polypeptide(L)'
;MVVSGFIFFSLLDTRNPVLIILGIVFGAIPHSIVYGTQASLIAEQFTPRMRYSGSSMGYQLASLIAGGPAPIVAAYLFSVYKTGSSIAIYIGVCALIGFVATLFMTEYSHQDISEEYAHVRRK
;
A
#
# COMPACT_ATOMS: atom_id res chain seq x y z
N MET A 1 5.87 5.97 5.92
CA MET A 1 4.51 5.60 6.37
C MET A 1 4.39 5.41 7.87
N VAL A 2 5.20 4.59 8.54
CA VAL A 2 5.08 4.36 10.00
C VAL A 2 5.22 5.66 10.79
N VAL A 3 6.29 6.42 10.55
CA VAL A 3 6.55 7.70 11.23
C VAL A 3 5.44 8.73 10.97
N SER A 4 4.98 8.84 9.73
CA SER A 4 3.86 9.75 9.38
C SER A 4 2.55 9.34 10.02
N GLY A 5 2.31 8.04 10.22
CA GLY A 5 1.16 7.52 10.94
C GLY A 5 1.16 7.94 12.42
N PHE A 6 2.30 7.79 13.10
CA PHE A 6 2.42 8.24 14.49
C PHE A 6 2.24 9.75 14.63
N ILE A 7 2.85 10.55 13.75
CA ILE A 7 2.67 12.01 13.75
C ILE A 7 1.21 12.37 13.52
N PHE A 8 0.54 11.73 12.56
CA PHE A 8 -0.86 11.96 12.24
C PHE A 8 -1.76 11.72 13.45
N PHE A 9 -1.63 10.56 14.11
CA PHE A 9 -2.47 10.25 15.28
C PHE A 9 -2.14 11.14 16.48
N SER A 10 -0.88 11.52 16.67
CA SER A 10 -0.50 12.48 17.73
C SER A 10 -1.11 13.87 17.50
N LEU A 11 -1.19 14.32 16.24
CA LEU A 11 -1.83 15.59 15.89
C LEU A 11 -3.36 15.53 16.04
N LEU A 12 -3.98 14.40 15.75
CA LEU A 12 -5.42 14.17 15.98
C LEU A 12 -5.78 14.28 17.47
N ASP A 13 -4.96 13.73 18.36
CA ASP A 13 -5.20 13.75 19.80
C ASP A 13 -5.17 15.16 20.41
N THR A 14 -4.57 16.14 19.73
CA THR A 14 -4.53 17.54 20.18
C THR A 14 -5.89 18.25 20.12
N ARG A 15 -6.87 17.69 19.41
CA ARG A 15 -8.22 18.27 19.20
C ARG A 15 -8.24 19.69 18.62
N ASN A 16 -7.10 20.16 18.10
CA ASN A 16 -7.00 21.46 17.45
C ASN A 16 -7.28 21.31 15.95
N PRO A 17 -8.30 21.98 15.38
CA PRO A 17 -8.68 21.80 13.98
C PRO A 17 -7.57 22.14 12.99
N VAL A 18 -6.71 23.11 13.30
CA VAL A 18 -5.57 23.47 12.44
C VAL A 18 -4.54 22.35 12.43
N LEU A 19 -4.22 21.76 13.58
CA LEU A 19 -3.25 20.67 13.69
C LEU A 19 -3.79 19.38 13.05
N ILE A 20 -5.10 19.16 13.11
CA ILE A 20 -5.76 18.04 12.43
C ILE A 20 -5.62 18.18 10.91
N ILE A 21 -5.88 19.36 10.34
CA ILE A 21 -5.71 19.62 8.91
C ILE A 21 -4.26 19.40 8.48
N LEU A 22 -3.30 19.93 9.22
CA LEU A 22 -1.87 19.73 8.96
C LEU A 22 -1.51 18.24 9.03
N GLY A 23 -2.05 17.50 9.99
CA GLY A 23 -1.86 16.05 10.11
C GLY A 23 -2.37 15.30 8.89
N ILE A 24 -3.55 15.64 8.38
CA ILE A 24 -4.14 15.04 7.18
C ILE A 24 -3.25 15.30 5.96
N VAL A 25 -2.82 16.55 5.74
CA VAL A 25 -1.95 16.92 4.62
C VAL A 25 -0.61 16.19 4.72
N PHE A 26 -0.01 16.16 5.90
CA PHE A 26 1.28 15.51 6.12
C PHE A 26 1.21 13.98 5.97
N GLY A 27 0.08 13.37 6.35
CA GLY A 27 -0.18 11.94 6.14
C GLY A 27 -0.47 11.58 4.68
N ALA A 28 -1.11 12.47 3.93
CA ALA A 28 -1.46 12.25 2.54
C ALA A 28 -0.23 12.20 1.60
N ILE A 29 0.81 12.98 1.87
CA ILE A 29 2.01 13.05 1.02
C ILE A 29 2.71 11.68 0.89
N PRO A 30 3.17 11.02 1.96
CA PRO A 30 3.82 9.72 1.85
C PRO A 30 2.87 8.63 1.34
N HIS A 31 1.57 8.73 1.63
CA HIS A 31 0.57 7.83 1.07
C HIS A 31 0.50 7.93 -0.45
N SER A 32 0.44 9.14 -0.99
CA SER A 32 0.37 9.38 -2.44
C SER A 32 1.62 8.91 -3.18
N ILE A 33 2.81 9.10 -2.59
CA ILE A 33 4.07 8.63 -3.16
C ILE A 33 4.07 7.10 -3.26
N VAL A 34 3.73 6.40 -2.18
CA VAL A 34 3.69 4.93 -2.17
C VAL A 34 2.63 4.40 -3.13
N TYR A 35 1.45 5.01 -3.16
CA TYR A 35 0.37 4.61 -4.05
C TYR A 35 0.73 4.77 -5.53
N GLY A 36 1.44 5.84 -5.88
CA GLY A 36 1.89 6.09 -7.25
C GLY A 36 2.90 5.04 -7.75
N THR A 37 3.85 4.65 -6.91
CA THR A 37 4.88 3.65 -7.27
C THR A 37 4.34 2.21 -7.22
N GLN A 38 3.34 1.94 -6.41
CA GLN A 38 2.76 0.60 -6.23
C GLN A 38 2.18 0.04 -7.52
N ALA A 39 1.51 0.86 -8.32
CA ALA A 39 0.87 0.43 -9.55
C ALA A 39 1.88 -0.08 -10.58
N SER A 40 3.02 0.60 -10.76
CA SER A 40 4.09 0.16 -11.66
C SER A 40 4.77 -1.10 -11.15
N LEU A 41 5.10 -1.18 -9.86
CA LEU A 41 5.71 -2.37 -9.25
C LEU A 41 4.84 -3.62 -9.42
N ILE A 42 3.53 -3.51 -9.22
CA ILE A 42 2.62 -4.64 -9.43
C ILE A 42 2.55 -5.01 -10.92
N ALA A 43 2.48 -4.02 -11.81
CA ALA A 43 2.39 -4.28 -13.24
C ALA A 43 3.64 -4.97 -13.80
N GLU A 44 4.83 -4.66 -13.26
CA GLU A 44 6.11 -5.27 -13.65
C GLU A 44 6.24 -6.76 -13.26
N GLN A 45 5.46 -7.24 -12.29
CA GLN A 45 5.45 -8.66 -11.89
C GLN A 45 4.77 -9.57 -12.91
N PHE A 46 4.08 -9.00 -13.89
CA PHE A 46 3.35 -9.76 -14.91
C PHE A 46 3.98 -9.58 -16.28
N THR A 47 3.96 -10.65 -17.09
CA THR A 47 4.35 -10.57 -18.49
C THR A 47 3.47 -9.57 -19.24
N PRO A 48 3.96 -8.91 -20.33
CA PRO A 48 3.19 -7.90 -21.07
C PRO A 48 1.79 -8.35 -21.47
N ARG A 49 1.64 -9.64 -21.77
CA ARG A 49 0.37 -10.25 -22.18
C ARG A 49 -0.64 -10.38 -21.04
N MET A 50 -0.15 -10.63 -19.82
CA MET A 50 -0.99 -10.82 -18.62
C MET A 50 -1.02 -9.58 -17.72
N ARG A 51 -0.26 -8.54 -18.05
CA ARG A 51 -0.04 -7.37 -17.21
C ARG A 51 -1.35 -6.69 -16.80
N TYR A 52 -2.28 -6.53 -17.73
CA TYR A 52 -3.57 -5.90 -17.45
C TYR A 52 -4.46 -6.77 -16.56
N SER A 53 -4.69 -8.01 -16.94
CA SER A 53 -5.59 -8.92 -16.21
C SER A 53 -4.98 -9.37 -14.89
N GLY A 54 -3.70 -9.71 -14.86
CA GLY A 54 -3.01 -10.19 -13.67
C GLY A 54 -2.86 -9.12 -12.61
N SER A 55 -2.41 -7.91 -12.98
CA SER A 55 -2.29 -6.81 -12.02
C SER A 55 -3.64 -6.36 -11.49
N SER A 56 -4.68 -6.31 -12.34
CA SER A 56 -6.02 -5.94 -11.92
C SER A 56 -6.63 -6.96 -10.94
N MET A 57 -6.53 -8.25 -11.24
CA MET A 57 -7.00 -9.31 -10.31
C MET A 57 -6.21 -9.32 -9.01
N GLY A 58 -4.89 -9.22 -9.07
CA GLY A 58 -4.03 -9.18 -7.89
C GLY A 58 -4.37 -7.99 -6.98
N TYR A 59 -4.57 -6.81 -7.56
CA TYR A 59 -4.95 -5.61 -6.84
C TYR A 59 -6.33 -5.75 -6.18
N GLN A 60 -7.32 -6.29 -6.90
CA GLN A 60 -8.67 -6.48 -6.36
C GLN A 60 -8.70 -7.52 -5.23
N LEU A 61 -8.00 -8.64 -5.39
CA LEU A 61 -7.92 -9.66 -4.34
C LEU A 61 -7.21 -9.12 -3.10
N ALA A 62 -6.10 -8.41 -3.27
CA ALA A 62 -5.39 -7.77 -2.16
C ALA A 62 -6.28 -6.73 -1.44
N SER A 63 -7.04 -5.94 -2.18
CA SER A 63 -7.98 -4.95 -1.64
C SER A 63 -9.09 -5.60 -0.82
N LEU A 64 -9.65 -6.72 -1.29
CA LEU A 64 -10.67 -7.47 -0.57
C LEU A 64 -10.13 -8.09 0.72
N ILE A 65 -8.96 -8.71 0.66
CA ILE A 65 -8.38 -9.45 1.80
C ILE A 65 -7.80 -8.51 2.85
N ALA A 66 -7.07 -7.49 2.42
CA ALA A 66 -6.39 -6.56 3.33
C ALA A 66 -7.22 -5.30 3.63
N GLY A 67 -7.89 -4.73 2.62
CA GLY A 67 -8.66 -3.50 2.77
C GLY A 67 -10.02 -3.71 3.44
N GLY A 68 -10.70 -4.83 3.18
CA GLY A 68 -12.00 -5.13 3.75
C GLY A 68 -12.02 -5.20 5.27
N PRO A 69 -11.18 -6.02 5.92
CA PRO A 69 -11.12 -6.14 7.38
C PRO A 69 -10.51 -4.92 8.10
N ALA A 70 -9.70 -4.11 7.42
CA ALA A 70 -8.95 -3.02 8.04
C ALA A 70 -9.83 -2.02 8.84
N PRO A 71 -10.97 -1.53 8.35
CA PRO A 71 -11.84 -0.64 9.13
C PRO A 71 -12.41 -1.31 10.37
N ILE A 72 -12.75 -2.60 10.28
CA ILE A 72 -13.31 -3.38 11.40
C ILE A 72 -12.25 -3.54 12.50
N VAL A 73 -11.04 -3.92 12.13
CA VAL A 73 -9.91 -4.06 13.06
C VAL A 73 -9.57 -2.72 13.70
N ALA A 74 -9.53 -1.63 12.92
CA ALA A 74 -9.27 -0.30 13.43
C ALA A 74 -10.35 0.16 14.44
N ALA A 75 -11.63 -0.05 14.11
CA ALA A 75 -12.74 0.28 15.00
C ALA A 75 -12.70 -0.56 16.29
N TYR A 76 -12.39 -1.84 16.20
CA TYR A 76 -12.23 -2.72 17.36
C TYR A 76 -11.09 -2.26 18.26
N LEU A 77 -9.90 -2.00 17.71
CA LEU A 77 -8.74 -1.51 18.45
C LEU A 77 -9.06 -0.17 19.15
N PHE A 78 -9.73 0.73 18.45
CA PHE A 78 -10.14 2.00 19.04
C PHE A 78 -11.15 1.82 20.16
N SER A 79 -12.10 0.90 20.03
CA SER A 79 -13.11 0.63 21.06
C SER A 79 -12.50 0.09 22.35
N VAL A 80 -11.47 -0.77 22.24
CA VAL A 80 -10.80 -1.43 23.38
C VAL A 80 -9.79 -0.49 24.05
N TYR A 81 -8.92 0.13 23.28
CA TYR A 81 -7.79 0.91 23.81
C TYR A 81 -8.09 2.40 23.93
N LYS A 82 -9.12 2.90 23.25
CA LYS A 82 -9.54 4.32 23.25
C LYS A 82 -8.43 5.32 22.88
N THR A 83 -7.42 4.87 22.17
CA THR A 83 -6.21 5.62 21.85
C THR A 83 -5.89 5.46 20.36
N GLY A 84 -5.60 6.56 19.67
CA GLY A 84 -5.17 6.54 18.26
C GLY A 84 -3.86 5.77 18.04
N SER A 85 -2.99 5.70 19.04
CA SER A 85 -1.71 4.97 19.00
C SER A 85 -1.89 3.49 18.68
N SER A 86 -3.00 2.86 19.11
CA SER A 86 -3.27 1.44 18.81
C SER A 86 -3.46 1.21 17.30
N ILE A 87 -4.12 2.15 16.63
CA ILE A 87 -4.30 2.11 15.18
C ILE A 87 -2.97 2.38 14.48
N ALA A 88 -2.14 3.29 15.00
CA ALA A 88 -0.82 3.56 14.46
C ALA A 88 0.09 2.32 14.51
N ILE A 89 0.04 1.54 15.60
CA ILE A 89 0.78 0.27 15.72
C ILE A 89 0.28 -0.76 14.69
N TYR A 90 -1.03 -0.89 14.52
CA TYR A 90 -1.61 -1.78 13.51
C TYR A 90 -1.14 -1.43 12.11
N ILE A 91 -1.20 -0.15 11.74
CA ILE A 91 -0.69 0.35 10.43
C ILE A 91 0.81 0.09 10.31
N GLY A 92 1.58 0.27 11.40
CA GLY A 92 3.01 -0.03 11.45
C GLY A 92 3.33 -1.50 11.15
N VAL A 93 2.59 -2.42 11.75
CA VAL A 93 2.73 -3.87 11.50
C VAL A 93 2.38 -4.20 10.05
N CYS A 94 1.28 -3.67 9.52
CA CYS A 94 0.90 -3.87 8.12
C CYS A 94 1.96 -3.32 7.16
N ALA A 95 2.53 -2.15 7.45
CA ALA A 95 3.59 -1.54 6.66
C ALA A 95 4.89 -2.38 6.69
N LEU A 96 5.21 -2.98 7.83
CA LEU A 96 6.35 -3.90 7.97
C LEU A 96 6.15 -5.17 7.13
N ILE A 97 4.97 -5.76 7.18
CA ILE A 97 4.63 -6.93 6.34
C ILE A 97 4.75 -6.57 4.86
N GLY A 98 4.19 -5.41 4.45
CA GLY A 98 4.31 -4.93 3.08
C GLY A 98 5.76 -4.68 2.66
N PHE A 99 6.58 -4.11 3.53
CA PHE A 99 8.00 -3.89 3.27
C PHE A 99 8.75 -5.22 3.07
N VAL A 100 8.54 -6.19 3.95
CA VAL A 100 9.14 -7.53 3.83
C VAL A 100 8.67 -8.20 2.53
N ALA A 101 7.38 -8.14 2.20
CA ALA A 101 6.86 -8.69 0.96
C ALA A 101 7.52 -8.05 -0.28
N THR A 102 7.74 -6.74 -0.25
CA THR A 102 8.41 -6.02 -1.36
C THR A 102 9.87 -6.46 -1.53
N LEU A 103 10.57 -6.81 -0.45
CA LEU A 103 11.95 -7.33 -0.54
C LEU A 103 12.02 -8.71 -1.22
N PHE A 104 10.94 -9.48 -1.19
CA PHE A 104 10.85 -10.77 -1.88
C PHE A 104 10.37 -10.64 -3.34
N MET A 105 9.97 -9.45 -3.79
CA MET A 105 9.59 -9.22 -5.17
C MET A 105 10.84 -9.23 -6.06
N THR A 106 10.80 -10.01 -7.13
CA THR A 106 11.89 -10.06 -8.11
C THR A 106 11.79 -8.87 -9.06
N GLU A 107 12.89 -8.19 -9.29
CA GLU A 107 12.96 -7.07 -10.22
C GLU A 107 13.04 -7.59 -11.65
N TYR A 108 11.99 -7.41 -12.45
CA TYR A 108 11.94 -7.78 -13.89
C TYR A 108 12.18 -6.58 -14.81
N SER A 109 12.59 -5.45 -14.27
CA SER A 109 12.76 -4.18 -15.00
C SER A 109 13.77 -4.25 -16.17
N HIS A 110 14.71 -5.20 -16.13
CA HIS A 110 15.77 -5.37 -17.15
C HIS A 110 15.60 -6.60 -18.05
N GLN A 111 14.47 -7.32 -17.99
CA GLN A 111 14.25 -8.43 -18.89
C GLN A 111 13.88 -7.95 -20.29
N ASP A 112 14.59 -8.47 -21.29
CA ASP A 112 14.37 -8.14 -22.70
C ASP A 112 13.04 -8.72 -23.17
N ILE A 113 12.05 -7.86 -23.34
CA ILE A 113 10.68 -8.18 -23.75
C ILE A 113 10.63 -8.67 -25.22
N SER A 114 11.73 -8.49 -25.97
CA SER A 114 11.81 -8.83 -27.39
C SER A 114 11.65 -10.32 -27.68
N GLU A 115 12.06 -11.20 -26.74
CA GLU A 115 11.92 -12.65 -26.93
C GLU A 115 10.46 -13.13 -26.89
N GLU A 116 9.63 -12.54 -26.06
CA GLU A 116 8.21 -12.90 -25.96
C GLU A 116 7.44 -12.55 -27.25
N TYR A 117 7.82 -11.46 -27.91
CA TYR A 117 7.23 -11.06 -29.19
C TYR A 117 7.83 -11.78 -30.41
N ALA A 118 9.04 -12.32 -30.29
CA ALA A 118 9.69 -13.08 -31.38
C ALA A 118 8.92 -14.37 -31.73
N HIS A 119 8.30 -15.00 -30.73
CA HIS A 119 7.47 -16.20 -30.97
C HIS A 119 6.14 -15.90 -31.65
N VAL A 120 5.61 -14.69 -31.53
CA VAL A 120 4.35 -14.28 -32.18
C VAL A 120 4.57 -13.92 -33.66
N ARG A 121 5.76 -13.45 -34.01
CA ARG A 121 6.10 -13.03 -35.39
C ARG A 121 6.45 -14.20 -36.33
N ARG A 122 6.64 -15.40 -35.78
CA ARG A 122 6.99 -16.61 -36.56
C ARG A 122 5.79 -17.49 -36.93
N LYS A 123 4.57 -17.06 -36.62
CA LYS A 123 3.31 -17.67 -37.07
C LYS A 123 2.61 -16.74 -38.06
#